data_0fee312a84f6ca816671f8f46c1c4975
#
_entry.id   0fee312a84f6ca816671f8f46c1c4975
#
_cell.length_a   1.000
_cell.length_b   1.000
_cell.length_c   1.000
_cell.angle_alpha   90.00
_cell.angle_beta   90.00
_cell.angle_gamma   90.00
#
_symmetry.space_group_name_H-M   'P 1'
#
loop_
_entity.id
_entity.type
_entity.pdbx_description
1 polymer ?
#
loop_
_entity_poly.entity_id
_entity_poly.type
_entity_poly.pdbx_seq_one_letter_code
_entity_poly.pdbx_strand_id
1 'polypeptide(L)'
;YVGEIAYYYDKQRDIYICNIIVHAKYRNQGYGTEGIQLLCMEAKKNGIFVLHDDIAADNPSYKLFLKNGFEIEYKINDVVMVKRNL
;
A
#
# COMPACT_ATOMS: atom_id res chain seq x y z
N TYR A 1 -0.40 5.70 -15.77
CA TYR A 1 -0.96 4.87 -14.69
C TYR A 1 -2.48 4.77 -14.84
N VAL A 2 -3.02 3.59 -14.67
CA VAL A 2 -4.43 3.28 -14.97
C VAL A 2 -5.23 2.98 -13.70
N GLY A 3 -5.08 3.79 -12.70
CA GLY A 3 -5.74 3.65 -11.42
C GLY A 3 -5.58 4.90 -10.59
N GLU A 4 -5.71 4.75 -9.28
CA GLU A 4 -5.56 5.84 -8.34
C GLU A 4 -4.54 5.46 -7.28
N ILE A 5 -3.67 6.40 -6.93
CA ILE A 5 -2.72 6.25 -5.82
C ILE A 5 -2.84 7.46 -4.91
N ALA A 6 -2.84 7.22 -3.62
CA ALA A 6 -2.91 8.28 -2.63
C ALA A 6 -2.40 7.77 -1.29
N TYR A 7 -2.04 8.68 -0.41
CA TYR A 7 -1.78 8.35 0.98
C TYR A 7 -2.39 9.44 1.86
N TYR A 8 -2.72 9.09 3.09
CA TYR A 8 -3.28 10.03 4.04
C TYR A 8 -2.76 9.72 5.45
N TYR A 9 -2.81 10.73 6.30
CA TYR A 9 -2.38 10.58 7.69
C TYR A 9 -3.54 10.15 8.57
N ASP A 10 -3.35 9.04 9.30
CA ASP A 10 -4.33 8.56 10.28
C ASP A 10 -3.92 9.07 11.66
N LYS A 11 -4.65 10.04 12.16
CA LYS A 11 -4.36 10.69 13.45
C LYS A 11 -4.48 9.74 14.64
N GLN A 12 -5.41 8.78 14.57
CA GLN A 12 -5.64 7.87 15.69
C GLN A 12 -4.50 6.90 15.88
N ARG A 13 -3.91 6.44 14.78
CA ARG A 13 -2.81 5.47 14.80
C ARG A 13 -1.44 6.11 14.61
N ASP A 14 -1.42 7.41 14.27
CA ASP A 14 -0.19 8.15 13.99
C ASP A 14 0.66 7.49 12.90
N ILE A 15 0.01 7.08 11.81
CA ILE A 15 0.67 6.45 10.67
C ILE A 15 0.11 7.01 9.36
N TYR A 16 0.88 6.84 8.29
CA TYR A 16 0.42 7.16 6.94
C TYR A 16 -0.09 5.89 6.28
N ILE A 17 -1.32 5.93 5.81
CA ILE A 17 -2.00 4.82 5.13
C ILE A 17 -2.01 5.09 3.64
N CYS A 18 -1.59 4.12 2.83
CA CYS A 18 -1.66 4.25 1.38
C CYS A 18 -2.94 3.62 0.84
N ASN A 19 -3.37 4.11 -0.31
CA ASN A 19 -4.53 3.61 -1.02
C ASN A 19 -4.17 3.50 -2.50
N ILE A 20 -4.27 2.29 -3.04
CA ILE A 20 -3.92 2.01 -4.43
C ILE A 20 -5.09 1.27 -5.07
N ILE A 21 -5.65 1.86 -6.12
CA ILE A 21 -6.75 1.29 -6.88
C ILE A 21 -6.31 1.15 -8.33
N VAL A 22 -6.42 -0.06 -8.87
CA VAL A 22 -6.19 -0.34 -10.28
C VAL A 22 -7.52 -0.77 -10.88
N HIS A 23 -7.92 -0.14 -11.99
CA HIS A 23 -9.18 -0.50 -12.66
C HIS A 23 -9.15 -1.97 -13.09
N ALA A 24 -10.29 -2.66 -12.93
CA ALA A 24 -10.36 -4.11 -13.08
C ALA A 24 -9.80 -4.63 -14.39
N LYS A 25 -10.05 -3.92 -15.50
CA LYS A 25 -9.56 -4.35 -16.82
C LYS A 25 -8.04 -4.23 -17.01
N TYR A 26 -7.34 -3.58 -16.06
CA TYR A 26 -5.89 -3.40 -16.11
C TYR A 26 -5.17 -4.21 -15.03
N ARG A 27 -5.89 -5.01 -14.27
CA ARG A 27 -5.29 -5.86 -13.23
C ARG A 27 -4.41 -6.94 -13.87
N ASN A 28 -3.40 -7.38 -13.10
CA ASN A 28 -2.45 -8.41 -13.55
C ASN A 28 -1.57 -7.99 -14.72
N GLN A 29 -1.39 -6.68 -14.93
CA GLN A 29 -0.52 -6.12 -15.98
C GLN A 29 0.64 -5.30 -15.40
N GLY A 30 0.94 -5.46 -14.12
CA GLY A 30 2.05 -4.75 -13.49
C GLY A 30 1.73 -3.33 -13.04
N TYR A 31 0.54 -2.83 -13.28
CA TYR A 31 0.18 -1.46 -12.91
C TYR A 31 0.11 -1.25 -11.40
N GLY A 32 -0.27 -2.29 -10.65
CA GLY A 32 -0.28 -2.22 -9.20
C GLY A 32 1.12 -2.01 -8.62
N THR A 33 2.10 -2.74 -9.15
CA THR A 33 3.50 -2.59 -8.77
C THR A 33 4.01 -1.19 -9.10
N GLU A 34 3.72 -0.70 -10.30
CA GLU A 34 4.08 0.64 -10.71
C GLU A 34 3.48 1.69 -9.77
N GLY A 35 2.20 1.55 -9.42
CA GLY A 35 1.53 2.46 -8.51
C GLY A 35 2.16 2.47 -7.12
N ILE A 36 2.50 1.30 -6.57
CA ILE A 36 3.15 1.19 -5.27
C ILE A 36 4.51 1.89 -5.30
N GLN A 37 5.30 1.67 -6.36
CA GLN A 37 6.61 2.29 -6.48
C GLN A 37 6.53 3.81 -6.58
N LEU A 38 5.61 4.32 -7.40
CA LEU A 38 5.38 5.75 -7.52
C LEU A 38 4.94 6.38 -6.19
N LEU A 39 4.05 5.71 -5.48
CA LEU A 39 3.56 6.16 -4.19
C LEU A 39 4.70 6.23 -3.17
N CYS A 40 5.54 5.21 -3.11
CA CYS A 40 6.68 5.19 -2.20
C CYS A 40 7.70 6.30 -2.51
N MET A 41 7.98 6.54 -3.79
CA MET A 41 8.86 7.62 -4.21
C MET A 41 8.31 8.98 -3.78
N GLU A 42 7.04 9.23 -4.03
CA GLU A 42 6.38 10.48 -3.69
C GLU A 42 6.34 10.70 -2.17
N ALA A 43 6.01 9.66 -1.41
CA ALA A 43 5.97 9.74 0.04
C ALA A 43 7.35 10.05 0.62
N LYS A 44 8.38 9.37 0.14
CA LYS A 44 9.76 9.63 0.57
C LYS A 44 10.19 11.05 0.27
N LYS A 45 9.84 11.55 -0.90
CA LYS A 45 10.12 12.93 -1.32
C LYS A 45 9.48 13.95 -0.37
N ASN A 46 8.32 13.62 0.17
CA ASN A 46 7.59 14.47 1.10
C ASN A 46 7.97 14.24 2.57
N GLY A 47 9.04 13.52 2.84
CA GLY A 47 9.56 13.33 4.19
C GLY A 47 8.87 12.24 4.99
N ILE A 48 8.12 11.36 4.34
CA ILE A 48 7.47 10.23 4.99
C ILE A 48 8.43 9.04 4.96
N PHE A 49 8.67 8.43 6.13
CA PHE A 49 9.66 7.36 6.24
C PHE A 49 9.06 5.97 6.35
N VAL A 50 7.77 5.86 6.66
CA VAL A 50 7.08 4.57 6.78
C VAL A 50 5.67 4.70 6.20
N LEU A 51 5.31 3.78 5.31
CA LEU A 51 3.95 3.66 4.80
C LEU A 51 3.31 2.39 5.32
N HIS A 52 2.03 2.46 5.62
CA HIS A 52 1.21 1.34 6.05
C HIS A 52 0.02 1.15 5.13
N ASP A 53 -0.56 -0.03 5.14
CA ASP A 53 -1.86 -0.29 4.53
C ASP A 53 -2.55 -1.42 5.29
N ASP A 54 -3.86 -1.29 5.50
CA ASP A 54 -4.67 -2.34 6.10
C ASP A 54 -5.51 -2.98 5.00
N ILE A 55 -5.34 -4.28 4.82
CA ILE A 55 -5.90 -5.03 3.71
C ILE A 55 -6.69 -6.20 4.27
N ALA A 56 -7.90 -6.44 3.73
CA ALA A 56 -8.67 -7.61 4.11
C ALA A 56 -7.86 -8.89 3.82
N ALA A 57 -7.85 -9.82 4.76
CA ALA A 57 -7.03 -11.04 4.63
C ALA A 57 -7.42 -11.90 3.44
N ASP A 58 -8.69 -11.83 3.00
CA ASP A 58 -9.17 -12.57 1.82
C ASP A 58 -8.89 -11.82 0.51
N ASN A 59 -8.37 -10.60 0.58
CA ASN A 59 -8.02 -9.83 -0.61
C ASN A 59 -6.58 -10.15 -1.00
N PRO A 60 -6.35 -10.76 -2.19
CA PRO A 60 -5.01 -11.16 -2.60
C PRO A 60 -4.05 -10.00 -2.84
N SER A 61 -4.51 -8.77 -2.85
CA SER A 61 -3.65 -7.61 -3.11
C SER A 61 -2.56 -7.42 -2.07
N TYR A 62 -2.73 -7.96 -0.83
CA TYR A 62 -1.66 -7.85 0.17
C TYR A 62 -0.37 -8.53 -0.30
N LYS A 63 -0.47 -9.57 -1.15
CA LYS A 63 0.69 -10.25 -1.71
C LYS A 63 1.49 -9.32 -2.62
N LEU A 64 0.81 -8.42 -3.33
CA LEU A 64 1.46 -7.43 -4.17
C LEU A 64 2.30 -6.46 -3.32
N PHE A 65 1.78 -6.05 -2.18
CA PHE A 65 2.53 -5.20 -1.26
C PHE A 65 3.78 -5.93 -0.74
N LEU A 66 3.66 -7.21 -0.38
CA LEU A 66 4.80 -8.00 0.09
C LEU A 66 5.88 -8.12 -0.97
N LYS A 67 5.51 -8.28 -2.24
CA LYS A 67 6.47 -8.31 -3.35
C LYS A 67 7.23 -7.00 -3.52
N ASN A 68 6.66 -5.90 -3.07
CA ASN A 68 7.22 -4.56 -3.24
C ASN A 68 7.87 -4.02 -1.97
N GLY A 69 8.34 -4.90 -1.11
CA GLY A 69 9.12 -4.51 0.05
C GLY A 69 8.32 -4.21 1.31
N PHE A 70 7.00 -4.36 1.27
CA PHE A 70 6.19 -4.28 2.48
C PHE A 70 6.29 -5.58 3.25
N GLU A 71 6.14 -5.51 4.56
CA GLU A 71 6.13 -6.68 5.43
C GLU A 71 4.88 -6.65 6.30
N ILE A 72 4.45 -7.83 6.77
CA ILE A 72 3.30 -7.92 7.67
C ILE A 72 3.72 -7.44 9.04
N GLU A 73 3.08 -6.38 9.53
CA GLU A 73 3.30 -5.87 10.87
C GLU A 73 2.49 -6.66 11.89
N TYR A 74 1.21 -6.89 11.59
CA TYR A 74 0.34 -7.73 12.42
C TYR A 74 -0.89 -8.15 11.61
N LYS A 75 -1.60 -9.14 12.14
CA LYS A 75 -2.87 -9.60 11.59
C LYS A 75 -3.87 -9.69 12.74
N ILE A 76 -4.98 -8.98 12.62
CA ILE A 76 -6.06 -8.99 13.62
C ILE A 76 -7.36 -9.28 12.90
N ASN A 77 -8.07 -10.32 13.35
CA ASN A 77 -9.30 -10.77 12.71
C ASN A 77 -9.03 -11.05 11.22
N ASP A 78 -9.77 -10.41 10.34
CA ASP A 78 -9.64 -10.60 8.89
C ASP A 78 -8.87 -9.44 8.22
N VAL A 79 -8.05 -8.72 8.97
CA VAL A 79 -7.28 -7.59 8.46
C VAL A 79 -5.79 -7.83 8.63
N VAL A 80 -5.03 -7.63 7.56
CA VAL A 80 -3.57 -7.69 7.56
C VAL A 80 -3.03 -6.26 7.47
N MET A 81 -2.23 -5.86 8.46
CA MET A 81 -1.53 -4.58 8.39
C MET A 81 -0.14 -4.81 7.83
N VAL A 82 0.18 -4.13 6.74
CA VAL A 82 1.49 -4.18 6.12
C VAL A 82 2.18 -2.82 6.24
N LYS A 83 3.50 -2.82 6.26
CA LYS A 83 4.30 -1.59 6.34
C LYS A 83 5.56 -1.71 5.51
N ARG A 84 6.08 -0.58 5.07
CA ARG A 84 7.38 -0.47 4.41
C ARG A 84 8.14 0.74 4.93
N ASN A 85 9.38 0.54 5.31
CA ASN A 85 10.32 1.64 5.61
C ASN A 85 10.86 2.18 4.28
N LEU A 86 10.73 3.47 4.09
CA LEU A 86 11.12 4.13 2.84
C LEU A 86 12.55 4.63 2.83
#